data_670a4b5960ed06ef4cd70195df17f489
#
_entry.id   670a4b5960ed06ef4cd70195df17f489
#
_cell.length_a   1.000
_cell.length_b   1.000
_cell.length_c   1.000
_cell.angle_alpha   90.00
_cell.angle_beta   90.00
_cell.angle_gamma   90.00
#
_symmetry.space_group_name_H-M   'P 1'
#
loop_
_entity.id
_entity.type
_entity.pdbx_description
1 polymer ?
#
loop_
_entity_poly.entity_id
_entity_poly.type
_entity_poly.pdbx_seq_one_letter_code
_entity_poly.pdbx_strand_id
1 'polypeptide(L)' 'MYNFVVTYKTGEIVQYEINRSELIGYVEFFSKLKNIERIVIERGNNNE' A
#
# COMPACT_ATOMS: atom_id res chain seq x y z
N MET A 1 -2.38 9.35 -8.41
CA MET A 1 -2.75 8.51 -7.26
C MET A 1 -2.16 7.12 -7.38
N TYR A 2 -1.87 6.51 -6.27
CA TYR A 2 -1.36 5.15 -6.24
C TYR A 2 -2.29 4.28 -5.44
N ASN A 3 -2.42 3.04 -5.84
CA ASN A 3 -3.14 2.03 -5.07
C ASN A 3 -2.12 1.28 -4.24
N PHE A 4 -2.30 1.35 -2.93
CA PHE A 4 -1.40 0.72 -1.98
C PHE A 4 -2.16 -0.44 -1.36
N VAL A 5 -1.82 -1.66 -1.75
CA VAL A 5 -2.55 -2.84 -1.33
C VAL A 5 -1.71 -3.64 -0.36
N VAL A 6 -2.27 -3.91 0.80
CA VAL A 6 -1.57 -4.63 1.86
C VAL A 6 -2.31 -5.93 2.12
N THR A 7 -1.58 -7.04 2.05
CA THR A 7 -2.11 -8.34 2.41
C THR A 7 -1.49 -8.76 3.73
N TYR A 8 -2.34 -9.00 4.71
CA TYR A 8 -1.88 -9.46 6.01
C TYR A 8 -1.73 -10.96 6.03
N LYS A 9 -0.91 -11.45 6.94
CA LYS A 9 -0.71 -12.89 7.06
C LYS A 9 -1.98 -13.64 7.43
N THR A 10 -2.95 -12.92 7.99
CA THR A 10 -4.25 -13.52 8.28
C THR A 10 -5.10 -13.72 7.04
N GLY A 11 -4.68 -13.15 5.92
CA GLY A 11 -5.45 -13.22 4.70
C GLY A 11 -6.25 -11.96 4.42
N GLU A 12 -6.30 -11.07 5.37
CA GLU A 12 -7.04 -9.82 5.19
C GLU A 12 -6.30 -8.93 4.19
N ILE A 13 -7.06 -8.25 3.34
CA ILE A 13 -6.51 -7.37 2.33
C ILE A 13 -7.11 -6.00 2.50
N VAL A 14 -6.25 -4.99 2.54
CA VAL A 14 -6.67 -3.60 2.69
C VAL A 14 -6.07 -2.79 1.57
N GLN A 15 -6.86 -1.89 1.02
CA GLN A 15 -6.42 -1.07 -0.10
C GLN A 15 -6.59 0.40 0.23
N TYR A 16 -5.58 1.17 -0.12
CA TYR A 16 -5.61 2.62 0.08
C TYR A 16 -5.31 3.33 -1.24
N GLU A 17 -5.95 4.47 -1.43
CA GLU A 17 -5.58 5.37 -2.52
C GLU A 17 -4.80 6.52 -1.91
N ILE A 18 -3.55 6.68 -2.34
CA ILE A 18 -2.68 7.68 -1.75
C ILE A 18 -1.99 8.49 -2.82
N ASN A 19 -1.54 9.66 -2.44
CA ASN A 19 -0.75 10.52 -3.30
C ASN A 19 0.69 10.06 -3.31
N ARG A 20 1.40 10.49 -4.34
CA ARG A 20 2.81 10.17 -4.42
C ARG A 20 3.58 10.65 -3.19
N SER A 21 3.22 11.81 -2.68
CA SER A 21 3.92 12.37 -1.52
C SER A 21 3.70 11.56 -0.26
N GLU A 22 2.64 10.76 -0.22
CA GLU A 22 2.34 9.94 0.95
C GLU A 22 2.94 8.55 0.83
N LEU A 23 3.42 8.20 -0.35
CA LEU A 23 3.85 6.83 -0.62
C LEU A 23 4.97 6.37 0.31
N ILE A 24 5.97 7.20 0.48
CA ILE A 24 7.12 6.84 1.31
C ILE A 24 6.69 6.61 2.75
N GLY A 25 5.80 7.46 3.27
CA GLY A 25 5.31 7.31 4.63
C GLY A 25 4.56 6.01 4.82
N TYR A 26 3.73 5.65 3.85
CA TYR A 26 2.99 4.40 3.93
C TYR A 26 3.93 3.20 3.89
N VAL A 27 4.92 3.24 3.00
CA VAL A 27 5.88 2.15 2.91
C VAL A 27 6.63 2.00 4.22
N GLU A 28 7.08 3.10 4.79
CA GLU A 28 7.83 3.04 6.04
C GLU A 28 6.97 2.49 7.18
N PHE A 29 5.73 2.95 7.24
CA PHE A 29 4.84 2.51 8.31
C PHE A 29 4.59 1.01 8.23
N PHE A 30 4.19 0.55 7.05
CA PHE A 30 3.82 -0.86 6.91
C PHE A 30 5.01 -1.79 6.92
N SER A 31 6.19 -1.29 6.55
CA SER A 31 7.38 -2.13 6.56
C SER A 31 7.81 -2.49 7.98
N LYS A 32 7.33 -1.75 8.98
CA LYS A 32 7.67 -2.03 10.37
C LYS A 32 6.74 -3.05 11.00
N LEU A 33 5.64 -3.37 10.34
CA LEU A 33 4.68 -4.33 10.87
C LEU A 33 5.15 -5.74 10.55
N LYS A 34 4.92 -6.65 11.48
CA LYS A 34 5.40 -8.02 11.33
C LYS A 34 4.36 -8.96 10.77
N ASN A 35 3.12 -8.53 10.73
CA ASN A 35 2.04 -9.39 10.28
C ASN A 35 1.65 -9.15 8.83
N ILE A 36 2.55 -8.54 8.07
CA ILE A 36 2.32 -8.24 6.65
C ILE A 36 2.86 -9.38 5.80
N GLU A 37 2.01 -9.88 4.92
CA GLU A 37 2.41 -10.90 3.97
C GLU A 37 3.00 -10.27 2.72
N ARG A 38 2.35 -9.23 2.22
CA ARG A 38 2.76 -8.64 0.95
C ARG A 38 2.25 -7.21 0.86
N ILE A 39 3.02 -6.38 0.19
CA ILE A 39 2.61 -5.03 -0.15
C ILE A 39 2.76 -4.88 -1.65
N VAL A 40 1.69 -4.45 -2.30
CA VAL A 40 1.69 -4.19 -3.74
C VAL A 40 1.37 -2.73 -3.95
N ILE A 41 2.17 -2.07 -4.75
CA ILE A 41 1.98 -0.66 -5.05
C ILE A 41 1.76 -0.55 -6.55
N GLU A 42 0.59 -0.05 -6.93
CA GLU A 42 0.25 0.12 -8.33
C GLU A 42 0.01 1.57 -8.63
N ARG A 43 0.51 2.00 -9.77
CA ARG A 43 0.28 3.36 -10.21
C ARG A 43 -1.17 3.50 -10.64
N GLY A 44 -1.84 4.47 -10.07
CA GLY A 44 -3.20 4.73 -10.44
C GLY A 44 -3.30 5.18 -11.88
N ASN A 45 -4.33 4.77 -12.57
CA ASN A 45 -4.53 5.12 -13.95
C ASN A 45 -5.36 6.37 -14.03
N ASN A 46 -4.78 7.39 -14.32
CA ASN A 46 -5.51 8.60 -14.49
C ASN A 46 -5.46 9.09 -15.82
N ASN A 47 -5.42 9.04 -16.30
CA ASN A 47 -5.44 9.64 -17.22
C ASN A 47 -5.25 10.69 -17.36
N GLU A 48 -5.08 10.73 -17.00
CA GLU A 48 -5.08 11.45 -16.88
C GLU A 48 -4.79 11.84 -17.08
#